data_264b8033e3f14ed5fc811627262501dc
#
_entry.id   264b8033e3f14ed5fc811627262501dc
#
_cell.length_a   1.000
_cell.length_b   1.000
_cell.length_c   1.000
_cell.angle_alpha   90.00
_cell.angle_beta   90.00
_cell.angle_gamma   90.00
#
_symmetry.space_group_name_H-M   'P 1'
#
loop_
_entity.id
_entity.type
_entity.pdbx_description
1 polymer ?
#
loop_
_entity_poly.entity_id
_entity_poly.type
_entity_poly.pdbx_seq_one_letter_code
_entity_poly.pdbx_strand_id
1 'polypeptide(L)'
;MLRLLCTAEFDDGWTERFGKLVEIDRVGFSLDKDPDKRMGKEQIIKALQGYDIHISGYEKLSEEVLYQCPDLKLILSVRDGPEENIDIRACTRLGIPVLFSSGRCERSVPEFTFLAMMMMAKPVLQASHVFRMEKWTKKNDLRLRRINESSAEMSGKTVGIVGLGRNGM
;
A
#
# COMPACT_ATOMS: atom_id res chain seq x y z
N MET A 1 24.07 13.63 -15.16
CA MET A 1 22.73 13.81 -14.56
C MET A 1 22.49 12.62 -13.65
N LEU A 2 21.84 12.77 -12.51
CA LEU A 2 21.50 11.63 -11.64
C LEU A 2 20.46 10.76 -12.32
N ARG A 3 20.58 9.44 -12.16
CA ARG A 3 19.65 8.45 -12.72
C ARG A 3 18.75 7.88 -11.64
N LEU A 4 17.46 7.84 -11.91
CA LEU A 4 16.43 7.37 -10.98
C LEU A 4 15.70 6.16 -11.58
N LEU A 5 15.69 5.05 -10.86
CA LEU A 5 14.86 3.90 -11.17
C LEU A 5 13.58 3.94 -10.32
N CYS A 6 12.42 3.86 -10.96
CA CYS A 6 11.13 3.78 -10.28
C CYS A 6 10.50 2.40 -10.49
N THR A 7 10.24 1.68 -9.38
CA THR A 7 9.51 0.41 -9.36
C THR A 7 8.15 0.52 -8.67
N ALA A 8 7.81 1.71 -8.19
CA ALA A 8 6.54 2.01 -7.55
C ALA A 8 5.54 2.65 -8.52
N GLU A 9 4.26 2.60 -8.17
CA GLU A 9 3.29 3.45 -8.85
C GLU A 9 3.62 4.92 -8.57
N PHE A 10 3.72 5.71 -9.64
CA PHE A 10 4.15 7.09 -9.58
C PHE A 10 3.35 7.93 -10.58
N ASP A 11 2.88 9.09 -10.13
CA ASP A 11 2.06 10.01 -10.92
C ASP A 11 2.87 10.65 -12.05
N ASP A 12 2.27 10.71 -13.25
CA ASP A 12 2.94 11.22 -14.44
C ASP A 12 3.25 12.73 -14.36
N GLY A 13 2.42 13.49 -13.65
CA GLY A 13 2.67 14.93 -13.43
C GLY A 13 3.95 15.19 -12.62
N TRP A 14 4.28 14.29 -11.67
CA TRP A 14 5.54 14.36 -10.95
C TRP A 14 6.72 13.93 -11.81
N THR A 15 6.54 12.98 -12.72
CA THR A 15 7.57 12.56 -13.67
C THR A 15 8.05 13.75 -14.50
N GLU A 16 7.15 14.58 -14.99
CA GLU A 16 7.51 15.77 -15.76
C GLU A 16 8.32 16.79 -14.92
N ARG A 17 7.94 17.00 -13.67
CA ARG A 17 8.67 17.93 -12.77
C ARG A 17 10.06 17.41 -12.41
N PHE A 18 10.17 16.15 -12.02
CA PHE A 18 11.46 15.54 -11.65
C PHE A 18 12.38 15.27 -12.84
N GLY A 19 11.83 15.00 -14.01
CA GLY A 19 12.60 14.77 -15.23
C GLY A 19 13.48 15.96 -15.67
N LYS A 20 13.23 17.14 -15.09
CA LYS A 20 14.12 18.31 -15.26
C LYS A 20 15.40 18.23 -14.40
N LEU A 21 15.38 17.40 -13.36
CA LEU A 21 16.46 17.27 -12.37
C LEU A 21 17.23 15.95 -12.53
N VAL A 22 16.50 14.88 -12.85
CA VAL A 22 17.02 13.51 -12.92
C VAL A 22 16.47 12.79 -14.14
N GLU A 23 17.24 11.84 -14.67
CA GLU A 23 16.77 10.90 -15.70
C GLU A 23 15.96 9.79 -15.02
N ILE A 24 14.71 9.57 -15.44
CA ILE A 24 13.78 8.64 -14.80
C ILE A 24 13.47 7.47 -15.71
N ASP A 25 13.81 6.27 -15.23
CA ASP A 25 13.41 5.01 -15.84
C ASP A 25 12.35 4.32 -14.96
N ARG A 26 11.33 3.78 -15.60
CA ARG A 26 10.24 3.03 -14.94
C ARG A 26 10.30 1.57 -15.36
N VAL A 27 10.18 0.66 -14.42
CA VAL A 27 10.19 -0.78 -14.68
C VAL A 27 9.25 -1.53 -13.75
N GLY A 28 8.89 -2.74 -14.15
CA GLY A 28 8.10 -3.65 -13.33
C GLY A 28 6.72 -3.08 -13.01
N PHE A 29 6.33 -3.19 -11.75
CA PHE A 29 5.01 -2.76 -11.28
C PHE A 29 4.68 -1.30 -11.63
N SER A 30 5.66 -0.40 -11.62
CA SER A 30 5.42 1.02 -11.90
C SER A 30 4.98 1.30 -13.34
N LEU A 31 5.36 0.41 -14.26
CA LEU A 31 5.02 0.54 -15.67
C LEU A 31 3.65 -0.07 -15.98
N ASP A 32 3.44 -1.29 -15.50
CA ASP A 32 2.29 -2.12 -15.89
C ASP A 32 1.16 -2.12 -14.85
N LYS A 33 1.42 -1.64 -13.63
CA LYS A 33 0.54 -1.73 -12.45
C LYS A 33 0.11 -3.17 -12.13
N ASP A 34 0.90 -4.13 -12.57
CA ASP A 34 0.66 -5.55 -12.43
C ASP A 34 1.47 -6.11 -11.26
N PRO A 35 0.82 -6.65 -10.19
CA PRO A 35 1.52 -7.22 -9.05
C PRO A 35 2.50 -8.34 -9.39
N ASP A 36 2.25 -9.08 -10.47
CA ASP A 36 3.10 -10.17 -10.93
C ASP A 36 4.39 -9.66 -11.61
N LYS A 37 4.44 -8.38 -11.92
CA LYS A 37 5.65 -7.70 -12.43
C LYS A 37 6.61 -7.22 -11.34
N ARG A 38 6.40 -7.58 -10.09
CA ARG A 38 7.35 -7.31 -9.01
C ARG A 38 8.64 -8.08 -9.25
N MET A 39 9.75 -7.38 -9.11
CA MET A 39 11.06 -7.98 -9.35
C MET A 39 11.52 -8.80 -8.15
N GLY A 40 12.02 -9.99 -8.43
CA GLY A 40 12.76 -10.80 -7.47
C GLY A 40 14.16 -10.22 -7.20
N LYS A 41 14.90 -10.83 -6.25
CA LYS A 41 16.19 -10.37 -5.77
C LYS A 41 17.20 -10.11 -6.90
N GLU A 42 17.43 -11.10 -7.78
CA GLU A 42 18.41 -10.96 -8.87
C GLU A 42 18.00 -9.92 -9.91
N GLN A 43 16.69 -9.83 -10.16
CA GLN A 43 16.14 -8.86 -11.11
C GLN A 43 16.32 -7.43 -10.61
N ILE A 44 16.05 -7.16 -9.31
CA ILE A 44 16.21 -5.82 -8.75
C ILE A 44 17.67 -5.40 -8.65
N ILE A 45 18.59 -6.34 -8.32
CA ILE A 45 20.03 -6.07 -8.35
C ILE A 45 20.46 -5.65 -9.75
N LYS A 46 20.06 -6.40 -10.77
CA LYS A 46 20.39 -6.09 -12.16
C LYS A 46 19.80 -4.76 -12.61
N ALA A 47 18.55 -4.50 -12.20
CA ALA A 47 17.83 -3.28 -12.57
C ALA A 47 18.45 -2.02 -11.96
N LEU A 48 18.99 -2.12 -10.72
CA LEU A 48 19.58 -0.98 -10.00
C LEU A 48 21.00 -0.64 -10.41
N GLN A 49 21.64 -1.41 -11.27
CA GLN A 49 23.02 -1.10 -11.69
C GLN A 49 23.13 0.25 -12.39
N GLY A 50 24.01 1.13 -11.87
CA GLY A 50 24.24 2.46 -12.40
C GLY A 50 23.14 3.48 -12.12
N TYR A 51 22.24 3.22 -11.17
CA TYR A 51 21.25 4.19 -10.69
C TYR A 51 21.66 4.79 -9.36
N ASP A 52 21.50 6.10 -9.24
CA ASP A 52 21.78 6.88 -8.04
C ASP A 52 20.60 6.88 -7.06
N ILE A 53 19.37 6.84 -7.57
CA ILE A 53 18.15 7.01 -6.80
C ILE A 53 17.18 5.87 -7.13
N HIS A 54 16.53 5.32 -6.12
CA HIS A 54 15.48 4.32 -6.29
C HIS A 54 14.17 4.76 -5.64
N ILE A 55 13.09 4.83 -6.41
CA ILE A 55 11.72 4.90 -5.87
C ILE A 55 11.24 3.46 -5.71
N SER A 56 11.27 2.98 -4.47
CA SER A 56 10.95 1.60 -4.10
C SER A 56 9.45 1.39 -3.91
N GLY A 57 8.92 0.40 -4.61
CA GLY A 57 7.57 -0.11 -4.41
C GLY A 57 7.52 -1.21 -3.36
N TYR A 58 7.54 -2.44 -3.82
CA TYR A 58 7.35 -3.63 -2.99
C TYR A 58 8.52 -4.62 -3.04
N GLU A 59 9.55 -4.32 -3.82
CA GLU A 59 10.74 -5.14 -3.95
C GLU A 59 11.49 -5.18 -2.64
N LYS A 60 12.06 -6.35 -2.30
CA LYS A 60 12.83 -6.53 -1.08
C LYS A 60 14.25 -6.04 -1.29
N LEU A 61 14.60 -4.95 -0.64
CA LEU A 61 15.96 -4.41 -0.58
C LEU A 61 16.67 -4.91 0.68
N SER A 62 17.11 -6.17 0.64
CA SER A 62 17.90 -6.76 1.72
C SER A 62 19.32 -6.20 1.72
N GLU A 63 20.05 -6.43 2.82
CA GLU A 63 21.47 -6.07 2.93
C GLU A 63 22.27 -6.54 1.72
N GLU A 64 22.08 -7.78 1.29
CA GLU A 64 22.78 -8.34 0.14
C GLU A 64 22.48 -7.61 -1.18
N VAL A 65 21.22 -7.19 -1.40
CA VAL A 65 20.83 -6.37 -2.55
C VAL A 65 21.55 -5.03 -2.52
N LEU A 66 21.53 -4.36 -1.37
CA LEU A 66 22.11 -3.04 -1.20
C LEU A 66 23.64 -3.04 -1.42
N TYR A 67 24.34 -4.06 -0.91
CA TYR A 67 25.78 -4.22 -1.14
C TYR A 67 26.16 -4.39 -2.61
N GLN A 68 25.27 -4.98 -3.42
CA GLN A 68 25.50 -5.16 -4.85
C GLN A 68 25.10 -3.94 -5.70
N CYS A 69 24.62 -2.87 -5.09
CA CYS A 69 24.21 -1.64 -5.76
C CYS A 69 25.01 -0.43 -5.22
N PRO A 70 26.34 -0.38 -5.44
CA PRO A 70 27.24 0.61 -4.83
C PRO A 70 26.99 2.05 -5.32
N ASP A 71 26.34 2.23 -6.45
CA ASP A 71 26.02 3.56 -7.00
C ASP A 71 24.81 4.22 -6.33
N LEU A 72 24.03 3.43 -5.57
CA LEU A 72 22.78 3.88 -4.96
C LEU A 72 23.02 4.85 -3.80
N LYS A 73 22.50 6.07 -3.93
CA LYS A 73 22.72 7.20 -3.01
C LYS A 73 21.49 7.59 -2.21
N LEU A 74 20.30 7.23 -2.69
CA LEU A 74 19.02 7.62 -2.08
C LEU A 74 17.93 6.59 -2.41
N ILE A 75 17.15 6.23 -1.38
CA ILE A 75 15.94 5.43 -1.57
C ILE A 75 14.72 6.25 -1.14
N LEU A 76 13.70 6.29 -1.99
CA LEU A 76 12.40 6.88 -1.73
C LEU A 76 11.38 5.75 -1.61
N SER A 77 10.86 5.49 -0.41
CA SER A 77 9.84 4.47 -0.21
C SER A 77 8.44 5.06 -0.30
N VAL A 78 7.59 4.47 -1.13
CA VAL A 78 6.17 4.84 -1.18
C VAL A 78 5.35 4.27 -0.01
N ARG A 79 5.98 3.48 0.85
CA ARG A 79 5.33 2.86 2.01
C ARG A 79 5.43 3.74 3.24
N ASP A 80 4.50 3.58 4.17
CA ASP A 80 4.52 4.23 5.48
C ASP A 80 5.48 3.53 6.46
N GLY A 81 5.67 2.20 6.31
CA GLY A 81 6.65 1.40 7.04
C GLY A 81 7.71 0.86 6.08
N PRO A 82 8.79 1.60 5.80
CA PRO A 82 9.82 1.17 4.84
C PRO A 82 10.59 -0.07 5.29
N GLU A 83 10.67 -0.34 6.59
CA GLU A 83 11.37 -1.49 7.19
C GLU A 83 10.79 -2.85 6.80
N GLU A 84 9.57 -2.91 6.28
CA GLU A 84 8.97 -4.15 5.82
C GLU A 84 9.65 -4.74 4.57
N ASN A 85 10.19 -3.88 3.72
CA ASN A 85 10.84 -4.31 2.49
C ASN A 85 12.24 -3.75 2.28
N ILE A 86 12.69 -2.81 3.11
CA ILE A 86 14.02 -2.19 3.04
C ILE A 86 14.77 -2.47 4.33
N ASP A 87 15.98 -3.01 4.23
CA ASP A 87 16.87 -3.17 5.39
C ASP A 87 17.46 -1.81 5.79
N ILE A 88 16.75 -1.12 6.69
CA ILE A 88 17.13 0.21 7.18
C ILE A 88 18.49 0.21 7.88
N ARG A 89 18.84 -0.90 8.57
CA ARG A 89 20.14 -1.02 9.24
C ARG A 89 21.27 -1.11 8.23
N ALA A 90 21.08 -1.85 7.16
CA ALA A 90 22.04 -1.91 6.07
C ALA A 90 22.16 -0.55 5.35
N CYS A 91 21.05 0.13 5.07
CA CYS A 91 21.07 1.48 4.52
C CYS A 91 21.89 2.45 5.40
N THR A 92 21.71 2.40 6.72
CA THR A 92 22.48 3.22 7.66
C THR A 92 23.97 2.92 7.60
N ARG A 93 24.37 1.63 7.56
CA ARG A 93 25.78 1.24 7.44
C ARG A 93 26.41 1.69 6.12
N LEU A 94 25.65 1.67 5.05
CA LEU A 94 26.10 2.07 3.71
C LEU A 94 25.99 3.58 3.46
N GLY A 95 25.44 4.35 4.40
CA GLY A 95 25.24 5.79 4.25
C GLY A 95 24.15 6.15 3.24
N ILE A 96 23.19 5.25 2.96
CA ILE A 96 22.10 5.47 2.03
C ILE A 96 20.88 6.01 2.80
N PRO A 97 20.51 7.28 2.67
CA PRO A 97 19.31 7.82 3.28
C PRO A 97 18.04 7.18 2.67
N VAL A 98 17.05 6.96 3.54
CA VAL A 98 15.73 6.43 3.14
C VAL A 98 14.67 7.46 3.53
N LEU A 99 14.01 8.04 2.53
CA LEU A 99 12.84 8.88 2.73
C LEU A 99 11.58 8.04 2.49
N PHE A 100 10.54 8.27 3.26
CA PHE A 100 9.30 7.50 3.15
C PHE A 100 8.06 8.36 3.36
N SER A 101 6.91 7.85 2.90
CA SER A 101 5.63 8.57 2.87
C SER A 101 4.86 8.34 4.17
N SER A 102 5.33 8.94 5.27
CA SER A 102 4.68 8.81 6.59
C SER A 102 3.27 9.38 6.60
N GLY A 103 2.31 8.61 7.12
CA GLY A 103 0.91 9.03 7.25
C GLY A 103 0.10 8.97 5.96
N ARG A 104 0.61 8.37 4.89
CA ARG A 104 -0.10 8.26 3.61
C ARG A 104 -1.50 7.68 3.74
N CYS A 105 -1.70 6.74 4.64
CA CYS A 105 -2.96 6.01 4.82
C CYS A 105 -3.74 6.45 6.07
N GLU A 106 -3.35 7.53 6.73
CA GLU A 106 -3.93 7.96 8.03
C GLU A 106 -5.42 8.32 7.98
N ARG A 107 -5.96 8.57 6.79
CA ARG A 107 -7.41 8.81 6.60
C ARG A 107 -8.12 7.58 6.06
N SER A 108 -7.59 6.97 5.03
CA SER A 108 -8.26 5.87 4.33
C SER A 108 -8.37 4.59 5.16
N VAL A 109 -7.37 4.28 5.98
CA VAL A 109 -7.39 3.08 6.83
C VAL A 109 -8.42 3.19 7.95
N PRO A 110 -8.53 4.29 8.73
CA PRO A 110 -9.60 4.46 9.71
C PRO A 110 -11.00 4.44 9.09
N GLU A 111 -11.20 5.11 7.96
CA GLU A 111 -12.50 5.09 7.26
C GLU A 111 -12.90 3.67 6.85
N PHE A 112 -11.97 2.91 6.26
CA PHE A 112 -12.22 1.52 5.90
C PHE A 112 -12.47 0.64 7.13
N THR A 113 -11.72 0.84 8.21
CA THR A 113 -11.89 0.09 9.46
C THR A 113 -13.27 0.35 10.07
N PHE A 114 -13.69 1.61 10.13
CA PHE A 114 -15.02 1.97 10.61
C PHE A 114 -16.13 1.35 9.73
N LEU A 115 -15.97 1.46 8.41
CA LEU A 115 -16.90 0.81 7.47
C LEU A 115 -16.98 -0.69 7.71
N ALA A 116 -15.85 -1.37 7.87
CA ALA A 116 -15.81 -2.82 8.12
C ALA A 116 -16.51 -3.19 9.43
N MET A 117 -16.30 -2.43 10.51
CA MET A 117 -17.04 -2.62 11.77
C MET A 117 -18.55 -2.47 11.59
N MET A 118 -18.97 -1.43 10.85
CA MET A 118 -20.39 -1.23 10.55
C MET A 118 -20.97 -2.36 9.71
N MET A 119 -20.23 -2.86 8.72
CA MET A 119 -20.65 -4.00 7.88
C MET A 119 -20.74 -5.32 8.66
N MET A 120 -19.95 -5.50 9.71
CA MET A 120 -20.06 -6.63 10.61
C MET A 120 -21.28 -6.52 11.52
N ALA A 121 -21.57 -5.32 12.04
CA ALA A 121 -22.73 -5.08 12.90
C ALA A 121 -24.05 -5.09 12.10
N LYS A 122 -24.01 -4.63 10.86
CA LYS A 122 -25.14 -4.61 9.94
C LYS A 122 -24.86 -5.60 8.81
N PRO A 123 -25.67 -6.64 8.61
CA PRO A 123 -25.40 -7.71 7.62
C PRO A 123 -25.61 -7.23 6.18
N VAL A 124 -24.93 -6.16 5.79
CA VAL A 124 -25.06 -5.47 4.49
C VAL A 124 -24.68 -6.40 3.33
N LEU A 125 -23.64 -7.22 3.51
CA LEU A 125 -23.19 -8.14 2.45
C LEU A 125 -24.25 -9.21 2.16
N GLN A 126 -24.87 -9.80 3.20
CA GLN A 126 -25.92 -10.77 3.05
C GLN A 126 -27.16 -10.14 2.40
N ALA A 127 -27.55 -8.94 2.83
CA ALA A 127 -28.65 -8.21 2.23
C ALA A 127 -28.38 -7.87 0.78
N SER A 128 -27.18 -7.37 0.47
CA SER A 128 -26.75 -7.07 -0.91
C SER A 128 -26.78 -8.32 -1.81
N HIS A 129 -26.32 -9.45 -1.28
CA HIS A 129 -26.36 -10.72 -2.02
C HIS A 129 -27.80 -11.11 -2.39
N VAL A 130 -28.73 -11.07 -1.45
CA VAL A 130 -30.14 -11.37 -1.71
C VAL A 130 -30.74 -10.44 -2.78
N PHE A 131 -30.45 -9.14 -2.68
CA PHE A 131 -30.91 -8.17 -3.68
C PHE A 131 -30.37 -8.42 -5.08
N ARG A 132 -29.10 -8.76 -5.21
CA ARG A 132 -28.44 -8.97 -6.51
C ARG A 132 -28.89 -10.27 -7.18
N MET A 133 -28.96 -11.35 -6.40
CA MET A 133 -29.24 -12.69 -6.95
C MET A 133 -30.73 -12.94 -7.19
N GLU A 134 -31.59 -12.41 -6.35
CA GLU A 134 -33.00 -12.81 -6.31
C GLU A 134 -33.97 -11.67 -6.65
N LYS A 135 -33.43 -10.47 -6.96
CA LYS A 135 -34.17 -9.22 -7.17
C LYS A 135 -34.98 -8.80 -5.94
N TRP A 136 -35.40 -7.54 -5.88
CA TRP A 136 -36.27 -7.07 -4.80
C TRP A 136 -37.58 -7.86 -4.83
N THR A 137 -37.81 -8.64 -3.81
CA THR A 137 -38.98 -9.45 -3.64
C THR A 137 -39.98 -8.80 -2.69
N LYS A 138 -41.11 -9.44 -2.54
CA LYS A 138 -42.33 -8.96 -1.88
C LYS A 138 -42.07 -8.33 -0.50
N LYS A 139 -42.88 -7.33 -0.17
CA LYS A 139 -43.06 -6.83 1.19
C LYS A 139 -43.19 -8.03 2.16
N ASN A 140 -42.34 -8.09 3.20
CA ASN A 140 -42.25 -9.17 4.20
C ASN A 140 -41.48 -10.45 3.75
N ASP A 141 -40.47 -10.32 2.92
CA ASP A 141 -39.59 -11.46 2.65
C ASP A 141 -38.89 -11.93 3.94
N LEU A 142 -39.14 -13.15 4.35
CA LEU A 142 -38.62 -13.74 5.57
C LEU A 142 -37.10 -13.84 5.59
N ARG A 143 -36.45 -13.86 4.45
CA ARG A 143 -34.97 -13.89 4.33
C ARG A 143 -34.37 -12.57 4.77
N LEU A 144 -34.90 -11.45 4.25
CA LEU A 144 -34.48 -10.12 4.68
C LEU A 144 -34.80 -9.84 6.13
N ARG A 145 -35.92 -10.36 6.63
CA ARG A 145 -36.27 -10.26 8.03
C ARG A 145 -35.23 -10.96 8.91
N ARG A 146 -34.84 -12.20 8.59
CA ARG A 146 -33.81 -12.96 9.32
C ARG A 146 -32.45 -12.26 9.27
N ILE A 147 -32.09 -11.69 8.12
CA ILE A 147 -30.87 -10.89 8.00
C ILE A 147 -30.90 -9.67 8.92
N ASN A 148 -32.03 -8.96 8.97
CA ASN A 148 -32.20 -7.80 9.86
C ASN A 148 -32.20 -8.19 11.34
N GLU A 149 -32.77 -9.34 11.70
CA GLU A 149 -32.78 -9.85 13.07
C GLU A 149 -31.36 -10.17 13.59
N SER A 150 -30.41 -10.46 12.71
CA SER A 150 -28.98 -10.63 13.07
C SER A 150 -28.23 -9.30 13.20
N SER A 151 -28.89 -8.19 12.91
CA SER A 151 -28.26 -6.85 12.97
C SER A 151 -28.06 -6.39 14.42
N ALA A 152 -26.90 -5.82 14.70
CA ALA A 152 -26.60 -5.18 15.98
C ALA A 152 -26.49 -3.66 15.81
N GLU A 153 -26.89 -2.92 16.85
CA GLU A 153 -26.61 -1.48 16.91
C GLU A 153 -25.24 -1.23 17.54
N MET A 154 -24.51 -0.28 16.99
CA MET A 154 -23.19 0.11 17.53
C MET A 154 -23.32 1.02 18.76
N SER A 155 -24.46 1.71 18.89
CA SER A 155 -24.73 2.55 20.05
C SER A 155 -24.62 1.75 21.35
N GLY A 156 -23.91 2.29 22.33
CA GLY A 156 -23.66 1.64 23.61
C GLY A 156 -22.70 0.45 23.58
N LYS A 157 -22.08 0.15 22.44
CA LYS A 157 -21.04 -0.88 22.34
C LYS A 157 -19.66 -0.30 22.64
N THR A 158 -18.78 -1.16 23.13
CA THR A 158 -17.38 -0.81 23.41
C THR A 158 -16.49 -1.36 22.29
N VAL A 159 -15.61 -0.53 21.77
CA VAL A 159 -14.58 -0.91 20.78
C VAL A 159 -13.23 -0.90 21.50
N GLY A 160 -12.52 -2.02 21.42
CA GLY A 160 -11.13 -2.12 21.86
C GLY A 160 -10.18 -1.80 20.71
N ILE A 161 -9.24 -0.90 20.92
CA ILE A 161 -8.23 -0.52 19.93
C ILE A 161 -6.87 -0.97 20.44
N VAL A 162 -6.16 -1.79 19.65
CA VAL A 162 -4.79 -2.19 19.92
C VAL A 162 -3.86 -1.36 19.04
N GLY A 163 -3.12 -0.44 19.66
CA GLY A 163 -2.28 0.55 18.95
C GLY A 163 -3.02 1.87 18.71
N LEU A 164 -2.53 2.93 19.37
CA LEU A 164 -3.09 4.29 19.26
C LEU A 164 -2.11 5.21 18.51
N GLY A 165 -1.73 4.79 17.31
CA GLY A 165 -0.97 5.58 16.35
C GLY A 165 -1.91 6.41 15.45
N ARG A 166 -1.37 6.92 14.33
CA ARG A 166 -2.12 7.77 13.38
C ARG A 166 -3.42 7.14 12.86
N ASN A 167 -3.43 5.81 12.70
CA ASN A 167 -4.61 5.09 12.22
C ASN A 167 -5.59 4.72 13.35
N GLY A 168 -5.15 4.77 14.62
CA GLY A 168 -5.98 4.40 15.78
C GLY A 168 -6.61 5.60 16.49
N MET A 169 -6.17 6.80 16.15
CA MET A 169 -6.74 8.06 16.64
C MET A 169 -7.85 8.53 15.74
#